data_f723c7db6bd6a689d14507775f265d01
#
_entry.id   f723c7db6bd6a689d14507775f265d01
#
_cell.length_a   1.000
_cell.length_b   1.000
_cell.length_c   1.000
_cell.angle_alpha   90.00
_cell.angle_beta   90.00
_cell.angle_gamma   90.00
#
_symmetry.space_group_name_H-M   'P 1'
#
loop_
_entity.id
_entity.type
_entity.pdbx_description
1 polymer ?
#
loop_
_entity_poly.entity_id
_entity_poly.type
_entity_poly.pdbx_seq_one_letter_code
_entity_poly.pdbx_strand_id
1 'polypeptide(L)'
;MTPATLATLREALGLTHEEVARLTDVNPRTVRRWQSPASDSPVPEDVAEVLWGLMEWITETVDTAVEGVEAMIERQGYEPEVIDLTRYVDAASAARAGIEVPHPVHTAAVAQIARELHAAGLDVAVHYSPVEP
;
A
#
# COMPACT_ATOMS: atom_id res chain seq x y z
N MET A 1 2.51 -0.01 -20.67
CA MET A 1 1.39 0.17 -19.71
C MET A 1 0.33 1.06 -20.34
N THR A 2 -0.93 0.65 -20.24
CA THR A 2 -2.05 1.45 -20.73
C THR A 2 -2.39 2.58 -19.77
N PRO A 3 -3.09 3.65 -20.25
CA PRO A 3 -3.58 4.71 -19.36
C PRO A 3 -4.44 4.17 -18.21
N ALA A 4 -5.32 3.22 -18.49
CA ALA A 4 -6.18 2.61 -17.47
C ALA A 4 -5.38 1.77 -16.45
N THR A 5 -4.33 1.10 -16.87
CA THR A 5 -3.45 0.37 -15.95
C THR A 5 -2.77 1.35 -14.98
N LEU A 6 -2.23 2.45 -15.50
CA LEU A 6 -1.60 3.47 -14.65
C LEU A 6 -2.59 4.02 -13.62
N ALA A 7 -3.79 4.39 -14.06
CA ALA A 7 -4.83 4.89 -13.15
C ALA A 7 -5.20 3.86 -12.09
N THR A 8 -5.35 2.60 -12.48
CA THR A 8 -5.72 1.50 -11.59
C THR A 8 -4.65 1.28 -10.52
N LEU A 9 -3.38 1.22 -10.91
CA LEU A 9 -2.29 1.04 -9.95
C LEU A 9 -2.14 2.24 -9.02
N ARG A 10 -2.21 3.46 -9.56
CA ARG A 10 -2.16 4.67 -8.75
C ARG A 10 -3.24 4.68 -7.67
N GLU A 11 -4.47 4.38 -8.05
CA GLU A 11 -5.61 4.36 -7.12
C GLU A 11 -5.47 3.23 -6.09
N ALA A 12 -5.06 2.04 -6.52
CA ALA A 12 -4.83 0.91 -5.61
C ALA A 12 -3.74 1.21 -4.59
N LEU A 13 -2.70 1.96 -5.00
CA LEU A 13 -1.61 2.37 -4.12
C LEU A 13 -1.97 3.57 -3.23
N GLY A 14 -3.12 4.20 -3.46
CA GLY A 14 -3.54 5.39 -2.74
C GLY A 14 -2.74 6.65 -3.06
N LEU A 15 -2.07 6.67 -4.20
CA LEU A 15 -1.19 7.78 -4.59
C LEU A 15 -1.95 8.86 -5.35
N THR A 16 -1.62 10.13 -5.07
CA THR A 16 -2.04 11.26 -5.88
C THR A 16 -1.18 11.35 -7.14
N HIS A 17 -1.64 12.14 -8.12
CA HIS A 17 -0.83 12.43 -9.30
C HIS A 17 0.51 13.07 -8.94
N GLU A 18 0.48 13.95 -7.94
CA GLU A 18 1.66 14.66 -7.43
C GLU A 18 2.66 13.67 -6.79
N GLU A 19 2.16 12.67 -6.07
CA GLU A 19 3.01 11.66 -5.47
C GLU A 19 3.65 10.74 -6.51
N VAL A 20 2.90 10.32 -7.53
CA VAL A 20 3.46 9.56 -8.65
C VAL A 20 4.52 10.38 -9.37
N ALA A 21 4.24 11.66 -9.62
CA ALA A 21 5.18 12.57 -10.27
C ALA A 21 6.50 12.68 -9.48
N ARG A 22 6.40 12.80 -8.16
CA ARG A 22 7.58 12.90 -7.29
C ARG A 22 8.39 11.62 -7.27
N LEU A 23 7.72 10.46 -7.23
CA LEU A 23 8.37 9.15 -7.23
C LEU A 23 9.09 8.85 -8.54
N THR A 24 8.62 9.39 -9.63
CA THR A 24 9.12 9.10 -10.98
C THR A 24 9.87 10.26 -11.62
N ASP A 25 10.02 11.37 -10.87
CA ASP A 25 10.72 12.59 -11.32
C ASP A 25 10.15 13.15 -12.62
N VAL A 26 8.82 13.26 -12.69
CA VAL A 26 8.12 13.88 -13.80
C VAL A 26 7.15 14.94 -13.30
N ASN A 27 6.64 15.77 -14.23
CA ASN A 27 5.66 16.78 -13.89
C ASN A 27 4.29 16.14 -13.63
N PRO A 28 3.51 16.59 -12.62
CA PRO A 28 2.17 16.06 -12.37
C PRO A 28 1.22 16.15 -13.56
N ARG A 29 1.35 17.19 -14.37
CA ARG A 29 0.57 17.34 -15.61
C ARG A 29 0.85 16.19 -16.59
N THR A 30 2.09 15.74 -16.65
CA THR A 30 2.49 14.60 -17.47
C THR A 30 1.84 13.31 -16.97
N VAL A 31 1.80 13.09 -15.67
CA VAL A 31 1.12 11.93 -15.07
C VAL A 31 -0.37 11.93 -15.42
N ARG A 32 -1.04 13.08 -15.27
CA ARG A 32 -2.45 13.20 -15.64
C ARG A 32 -2.70 12.91 -17.10
N ARG A 33 -1.82 13.39 -17.98
CA ARG A 33 -1.92 13.12 -19.41
C ARG A 33 -1.81 11.65 -19.75
N TRP A 34 -0.88 10.93 -19.11
CA TRP A 34 -0.71 9.50 -19.32
C TRP A 34 -1.94 8.67 -18.96
N GLN A 35 -2.76 9.15 -18.01
CA GLN A 35 -3.96 8.46 -17.56
C GLN A 35 -5.20 8.79 -18.37
N SER A 36 -5.15 9.78 -19.23
CA SER A 36 -6.30 10.18 -20.04
C SER A 36 -6.69 9.06 -21.00
N PRO A 37 -8.00 8.72 -21.12
CA PRO A 37 -8.46 7.74 -22.09
C PRO A 37 -8.14 8.11 -23.54
N ALA A 38 -7.94 9.41 -23.79
CA ALA A 38 -7.62 9.93 -25.12
C ALA A 38 -6.11 10.00 -25.37
N SER A 39 -5.28 9.62 -24.39
CA SER A 39 -3.83 9.69 -24.54
C SER A 39 -3.31 8.59 -25.44
N ASP A 40 -2.47 8.98 -26.38
CA ASP A 40 -1.68 8.09 -27.23
C ASP A 40 -0.19 8.10 -26.84
N SER A 41 0.17 8.87 -25.80
CA SER A 41 1.53 8.92 -25.26
C SER A 41 1.80 7.68 -24.44
N PRO A 42 2.87 6.91 -24.73
CA PRO A 42 3.19 5.73 -23.93
C PRO A 42 3.65 6.12 -22.53
N VAL A 43 3.26 5.33 -21.54
CA VAL A 43 3.81 5.46 -20.19
C VAL A 43 5.22 4.86 -20.21
N PRO A 44 6.25 5.59 -19.75
CA PRO A 44 7.61 5.05 -19.70
C PRO A 44 7.70 3.79 -18.89
N GLU A 45 8.57 2.87 -19.31
CA GLU A 45 8.74 1.57 -18.66
C GLU A 45 9.25 1.70 -17.22
N ASP A 46 10.12 2.66 -16.94
CA ASP A 46 10.63 2.92 -15.59
C ASP A 46 9.53 3.38 -14.63
N VAL A 47 8.55 4.13 -15.11
CA VAL A 47 7.36 4.49 -14.32
C VAL A 47 6.54 3.25 -13.99
N ALA A 48 6.31 2.40 -14.97
CA ALA A 48 5.60 1.13 -14.78
C ALA A 48 6.31 0.25 -13.75
N GLU A 49 7.63 0.14 -13.82
CA GLU A 49 8.43 -0.64 -12.88
C GLU A 49 8.30 -0.13 -11.45
N VAL A 50 8.31 1.19 -11.24
CA VAL A 50 8.13 1.77 -9.90
C VAL A 50 6.78 1.38 -9.32
N LEU A 51 5.70 1.54 -10.08
CA LEU A 51 4.35 1.25 -9.57
C LEU A 51 4.13 -0.24 -9.34
N TRP A 52 4.55 -1.09 -10.26
CA TRP A 52 4.47 -2.54 -10.06
C TRP A 52 5.33 -3.00 -8.89
N GLY A 53 6.51 -2.40 -8.70
CA GLY A 53 7.37 -2.67 -7.55
C GLY A 53 6.69 -2.37 -6.23
N LEU A 54 5.92 -1.28 -6.15
CA LEU A 54 5.14 -0.96 -4.95
C LEU A 54 3.97 -1.95 -4.75
N MET A 55 3.33 -2.40 -5.82
CA MET A 55 2.30 -3.44 -5.75
C MET A 55 2.87 -4.76 -5.23
N GLU A 56 4.05 -5.14 -5.71
CA GLU A 56 4.77 -6.33 -5.23
C GLU A 56 5.14 -6.20 -3.75
N TRP A 57 5.58 -5.01 -3.33
CA TRP A 57 5.87 -4.75 -1.92
C TRP A 57 4.62 -4.97 -1.05
N ILE A 58 3.46 -4.51 -1.50
CA ILE A 58 2.20 -4.75 -0.78
C ILE A 58 1.92 -6.24 -0.69
N THR A 59 2.03 -6.98 -1.80
CA THR A 59 1.78 -8.42 -1.82
C THR A 59 2.68 -9.16 -0.83
N GLU A 60 3.98 -8.87 -0.84
CA GLU A 60 4.94 -9.50 0.07
C GLU A 60 4.66 -9.13 1.53
N THR A 61 4.34 -7.88 1.80
CA THR A 61 4.02 -7.41 3.14
C THR A 61 2.76 -8.08 3.69
N VAL A 62 1.73 -8.19 2.87
CA VAL A 62 0.47 -8.84 3.24
C VAL A 62 0.70 -10.32 3.51
N ASP A 63 1.39 -11.02 2.60
CA ASP A 63 1.68 -12.45 2.77
C ASP A 63 2.47 -12.71 4.05
N THR A 64 3.49 -11.92 4.32
CA THR A 64 4.31 -12.05 5.53
C THR A 64 3.46 -11.84 6.80
N ALA A 65 2.60 -10.83 6.79
CA ALA A 65 1.75 -10.54 7.95
C ALA A 65 0.72 -11.64 8.20
N VAL A 66 0.07 -12.13 7.15
CA VAL A 66 -0.95 -13.20 7.24
C VAL A 66 -0.30 -14.50 7.69
N GLU A 67 0.84 -14.86 7.11
CA GLU A 67 1.60 -16.04 7.52
C GLU A 67 2.06 -15.94 8.98
N GLY A 68 2.46 -14.74 9.42
CA GLY A 68 2.85 -14.49 10.80
C GLY A 68 1.70 -14.71 11.78
N VAL A 69 0.50 -14.28 11.45
CA VAL A 69 -0.70 -14.51 12.27
C VAL A 69 -1.05 -16.00 12.31
N GLU A 70 -1.03 -16.68 11.18
CA GLU A 70 -1.28 -18.13 11.10
C GLU A 70 -0.29 -18.91 11.94
N ALA A 71 1.00 -18.58 11.84
CA ALA A 71 2.05 -19.22 12.62
C ALA A 71 1.88 -18.99 14.13
N MET A 72 1.46 -17.80 14.53
CA MET A 72 1.18 -17.46 15.91
C MET A 72 0.03 -18.30 16.45
N ILE A 73 -1.07 -18.41 15.71
CA ILE A 73 -2.25 -19.19 16.09
C ILE A 73 -1.86 -20.67 16.24
N GLU A 74 -1.10 -21.22 15.29
CA GLU A 74 -0.65 -22.61 15.33
C GLU A 74 0.25 -22.85 16.56
N ARG A 75 1.18 -21.94 16.85
CA ARG A 75 2.12 -22.06 17.94
C ARG A 75 1.44 -21.99 19.31
N GLN A 76 0.48 -21.08 19.49
CA GLN A 76 -0.21 -20.92 20.78
C GLN A 76 -1.43 -21.84 20.93
N GLY A 77 -1.96 -22.38 19.85
CA GLY A 77 -3.06 -23.35 19.87
C GLY A 77 -4.47 -22.77 20.02
N TYR A 78 -4.61 -21.45 19.91
CA TYR A 78 -5.92 -20.79 19.92
C TYR A 78 -5.91 -19.51 19.06
N GLU A 79 -7.07 -19.11 18.59
CA GLU A 79 -7.23 -17.83 17.90
C GLU A 79 -7.34 -16.69 18.92
N PRO A 80 -6.61 -15.59 18.74
CA PRO A 80 -6.80 -14.43 19.59
C PRO A 80 -8.20 -13.84 19.39
N GLU A 81 -8.71 -13.16 20.42
CA GLU A 81 -10.03 -12.52 20.36
C GLU A 81 -10.07 -11.42 19.30
N VAL A 82 -8.97 -10.70 19.13
CA VAL A 82 -8.80 -9.65 18.13
C VAL A 82 -7.34 -9.61 17.65
N ILE A 83 -7.15 -9.36 16.37
CA ILE A 83 -5.83 -9.05 15.80
C ILE A 83 -5.71 -7.54 15.69
N ASP A 84 -4.72 -6.98 16.37
CA ASP A 84 -4.45 -5.55 16.33
C ASP A 84 -3.44 -5.22 15.22
N LEU A 85 -3.82 -4.31 14.34
CA LEU A 85 -2.96 -3.77 13.29
C LEU A 85 -2.72 -2.29 13.57
N THR A 86 -1.59 -1.79 13.08
CA THR A 86 -1.22 -0.38 13.25
C THR A 86 -1.09 0.31 11.90
N ARG A 87 -1.64 1.51 11.80
CA ARG A 87 -1.36 2.42 10.69
C ARG A 87 -0.79 3.72 11.23
N TYR A 88 -0.07 4.43 10.39
CA TYR A 88 0.52 5.71 10.77
C TYR A 88 -0.40 6.86 10.41
N VAL A 89 -0.45 7.88 11.28
CA VAL A 89 -1.36 9.01 11.12
C VAL A 89 -0.98 9.90 9.93
N ASP A 90 0.32 9.96 9.59
CA ASP A 90 0.84 10.78 8.50
C ASP A 90 2.19 10.26 7.99
N ALA A 91 2.68 10.88 6.92
CA ALA A 91 3.96 10.49 6.31
C ALA A 91 5.15 10.68 7.25
N ALA A 92 5.13 11.72 8.08
CA ALA A 92 6.22 11.99 9.01
C ALA A 92 6.32 10.92 10.09
N SER A 93 5.18 10.47 10.63
CA SER A 93 5.12 9.37 11.61
C SER A 93 5.62 8.07 11.01
N ALA A 94 5.21 7.75 9.79
CA ALA A 94 5.66 6.56 9.08
C ALA A 94 7.18 6.58 8.85
N ALA A 95 7.70 7.71 8.42
CA ALA A 95 9.15 7.87 8.18
C ALA A 95 9.96 7.68 9.48
N ARG A 96 9.49 8.26 10.59
CA ARG A 96 10.15 8.09 11.90
C ARG A 96 10.16 6.63 12.36
N ALA A 97 9.15 5.86 11.98
CA ALA A 97 9.07 4.42 12.30
C ALA A 97 9.90 3.56 11.34
N GLY A 98 10.57 4.15 10.36
CA GLY A 98 11.43 3.43 9.42
C GLY A 98 10.71 2.85 8.21
N ILE A 99 9.48 3.31 7.93
CA ILE A 99 8.75 2.88 6.74
C ILE A 99 9.38 3.52 5.51
N GLU A 100 9.86 2.71 4.58
CA GLU A 100 10.59 3.18 3.40
C GLU A 100 9.70 3.44 2.18
N VAL A 101 8.49 2.86 2.15
CA VAL A 101 7.52 3.11 1.08
C VAL A 101 6.70 4.36 1.40
N PRO A 102 6.07 4.99 0.39
CA PRO A 102 5.15 6.11 0.64
C PRO A 102 4.07 5.73 1.65
N HIS A 103 3.72 6.68 2.53
CA HIS A 103 2.70 6.46 3.56
C HIS A 103 1.37 5.89 3.02
N PRO A 104 0.81 6.38 1.89
CA PRO A 104 -0.41 5.79 1.35
C PRO A 104 -0.27 4.32 0.95
N VAL A 105 0.90 3.93 0.50
CA VAL A 105 1.19 2.54 0.12
C VAL A 105 1.18 1.62 1.34
N HIS A 106 1.80 2.06 2.44
CA HIS A 106 1.75 1.33 3.71
C HIS A 106 0.30 1.21 4.20
N THR A 107 -0.46 2.29 4.15
CA THR A 107 -1.89 2.29 4.53
C THR A 107 -2.69 1.31 3.67
N ALA A 108 -2.44 1.24 2.36
CA ALA A 108 -3.08 0.27 1.48
C ALA A 108 -2.75 -1.18 1.86
N ALA A 109 -1.51 -1.44 2.25
CA ALA A 109 -1.10 -2.77 2.73
C ALA A 109 -1.84 -3.16 4.01
N VAL A 110 -1.96 -2.24 4.98
CA VAL A 110 -2.70 -2.48 6.23
C VAL A 110 -4.17 -2.82 5.92
N ALA A 111 -4.80 -2.09 5.01
CA ALA A 111 -6.19 -2.36 4.60
C ALA A 111 -6.34 -3.76 4.00
N GLN A 112 -5.39 -4.19 3.20
CA GLN A 112 -5.43 -5.51 2.58
C GLN A 112 -5.18 -6.63 3.59
N ILE A 113 -4.27 -6.45 4.54
CA ILE A 113 -4.06 -7.39 5.64
C ILE A 113 -5.36 -7.54 6.44
N ALA A 114 -5.99 -6.43 6.82
CA ALA A 114 -7.24 -6.43 7.57
C ALA A 114 -8.33 -7.20 6.81
N ARG A 115 -8.45 -6.98 5.50
CA ARG A 115 -9.44 -7.67 4.67
C ARG A 115 -9.21 -9.18 4.62
N GLU A 116 -7.97 -9.62 4.44
CA GLU A 116 -7.65 -11.04 4.37
C GLU A 116 -7.87 -11.75 5.70
N LEU A 117 -7.48 -11.14 6.81
CA LEU A 117 -7.71 -11.71 8.15
C LEU A 117 -9.20 -11.78 8.47
N HIS A 118 -9.96 -10.73 8.13
CA HIS A 118 -11.42 -10.74 8.30
C HIS A 118 -12.07 -11.84 7.45
N ALA A 119 -11.65 -12.02 6.21
CA ALA A 119 -12.15 -13.07 5.34
C ALA A 119 -11.85 -14.47 5.88
N ALA A 120 -10.78 -14.62 6.66
CA ALA A 120 -10.43 -15.87 7.34
C ALA A 120 -11.20 -16.09 8.65
N GLY A 121 -12.12 -15.19 8.99
CA GLY A 121 -12.97 -15.31 10.19
C GLY A 121 -12.38 -14.71 11.46
N LEU A 122 -11.30 -13.94 11.34
CA LEU A 122 -10.68 -13.29 12.49
C LEU A 122 -11.23 -11.87 12.69
N ASP A 123 -11.35 -11.46 13.94
CA ASP A 123 -11.68 -10.06 14.27
C ASP A 123 -10.42 -9.22 14.21
N VAL A 124 -10.51 -8.07 13.56
CA VAL A 124 -9.39 -7.17 13.34
C VAL A 124 -9.73 -5.78 13.84
N ALA A 125 -8.79 -5.16 14.55
CA ALA A 125 -8.86 -3.75 14.93
C ALA A 125 -7.63 -3.03 14.39
N VAL A 126 -7.83 -1.91 13.70
CA VAL A 126 -6.74 -1.07 13.21
C VAL A 126 -6.64 0.16 14.11
N HIS A 127 -5.44 0.44 14.58
CA HIS A 127 -5.17 1.58 15.47
C HIS A 127 -4.16 2.51 14.81
N TYR A 128 -4.27 3.78 15.14
CA TYR A 128 -3.20 4.72 14.78
C TYR A 128 -2.00 4.48 15.68
N SER A 129 -0.80 4.58 15.10
CA SER A 129 0.42 4.64 15.88
C SER A 129 0.34 5.82 16.85
N PRO A 130 0.80 5.67 18.10
CA PRO A 130 0.83 6.80 19.03
C PRO A 130 1.59 7.97 18.42
N VAL A 131 0.99 9.15 18.50
CA VAL A 131 1.66 10.39 18.12
C VAL A 131 2.66 10.71 19.22
N GLU A 132 3.94 10.79 18.86
CA GLU A 132 4.95 11.22 19.83
C GLU A 132 4.71 12.67 20.22
N PRO A 133 4.75 13.01 21.53
CA PRO A 133 4.59 14.38 22.00
C PRO A 133 5.70 15.31 21.50
#